data_78cd5fcfa098e1f3489d920e9636332c
#
_entry.id   78cd5fcfa098e1f3489d920e9636332c
#
_cell.length_a   1.000
_cell.length_b   1.000
_cell.length_c   1.000
_cell.angle_alpha   90.00
_cell.angle_beta   90.00
_cell.angle_gamma   90.00
#
_symmetry.space_group_name_H-M   'P 1'
#
loop_
_entity.id
_entity.type
_entity.pdbx_description
1 polymer ?
#
loop_
_entity_poly.entity_id
_entity_poly.type
_entity_poly.pdbx_seq_one_letter_code
_entity_poly.pdbx_strand_id
1 'polypeptide(L)'
;INAVPDEAVIETKVRAASLDAIRATQEKMDRAYDGAAYAFGGTIEREPLQGYMPILHRGADKVMEESVKLLDASYRCSKPADFNNACTDVGDLTHLFPVLNFTFGGFAGKLHGADFKIMDEELAYIKPAKLLALTTYRLLCDQAKEAKKICREFKPVFNKETYCQYIRDNFHENE
;
A
#
# COMPACT_ATOMS: atom_id res chain seq x y z
N ILE A 1 -14.65 9.41 -36.05
CA ILE A 1 -13.58 10.19 -35.43
C ILE A 1 -13.24 11.42 -36.25
N ASN A 2 -14.23 12.20 -36.65
CA ASN A 2 -14.08 13.42 -37.47
C ASN A 2 -14.78 14.63 -36.82
N ALA A 3 -15.12 14.53 -35.53
CA ALA A 3 -15.62 15.64 -34.75
C ALA A 3 -14.70 15.83 -33.53
N VAL A 4 -14.41 17.08 -33.19
CA VAL A 4 -13.75 17.44 -31.94
C VAL A 4 -14.84 17.40 -30.85
N PRO A 5 -14.66 16.67 -29.76
CA PRO A 5 -15.62 16.65 -28.66
C PRO A 5 -15.60 17.98 -27.91
N ASP A 6 -16.74 18.37 -27.38
CA ASP A 6 -16.85 19.58 -26.53
C ASP A 6 -16.15 19.38 -25.20
N GLU A 7 -16.08 18.12 -24.70
CA GLU A 7 -15.50 17.74 -23.46
C GLU A 7 -14.79 16.39 -23.60
N ALA A 8 -13.67 16.20 -22.90
CA ALA A 8 -12.97 14.93 -22.75
C ALA A 8 -12.54 14.75 -21.31
N VAL A 9 -12.83 13.57 -20.74
CA VAL A 9 -12.45 13.21 -19.36
C VAL A 9 -11.26 12.26 -19.38
N ILE A 10 -10.24 12.57 -18.58
CA ILE A 10 -9.05 11.76 -18.42
C ILE A 10 -8.94 11.35 -16.96
N GLU A 11 -9.09 10.06 -16.69
CA GLU A 11 -8.85 9.50 -15.36
C GLU A 11 -7.41 8.98 -15.26
N THR A 12 -6.68 9.42 -14.25
CA THR A 12 -5.30 8.98 -14.01
C THR A 12 -5.07 8.64 -12.54
N LYS A 13 -4.06 7.80 -12.28
CA LYS A 13 -3.64 7.44 -10.92
C LYS A 13 -2.14 7.58 -10.78
N VAL A 14 -1.70 8.41 -9.85
CA VAL A 14 -0.29 8.55 -9.48
C VAL A 14 0.02 7.61 -8.33
N ARG A 15 1.04 6.78 -8.50
CA ARG A 15 1.56 5.88 -7.45
C ARG A 15 3.06 5.98 -7.41
N ALA A 16 3.64 6.09 -6.22
CA ALA A 16 5.09 6.15 -6.03
C ALA A 16 5.48 5.56 -4.67
N ALA A 17 6.79 5.44 -4.43
CA ALA A 17 7.34 4.85 -3.21
C ALA A 17 7.21 5.76 -1.97
N SER A 18 6.90 7.03 -2.14
CA SER A 18 6.74 8.00 -1.06
C SER A 18 5.71 9.06 -1.41
N LEU A 19 5.16 9.73 -0.39
CA LEU A 19 4.24 10.85 -0.56
C LEU A 19 4.89 12.02 -1.31
N ASP A 20 6.16 12.31 -1.04
CA ASP A 20 6.87 13.37 -1.75
C ASP A 20 7.04 13.07 -3.24
N ALA A 21 7.30 11.81 -3.59
CA ALA A 21 7.38 11.39 -4.99
C ALA A 21 6.00 11.46 -5.69
N ILE A 22 4.91 11.17 -4.96
CA ILE A 22 3.54 11.35 -5.47
C ILE A 22 3.30 12.83 -5.77
N ARG A 23 3.56 13.74 -4.82
CA ARG A 23 3.39 15.19 -5.01
C ARG A 23 4.21 15.71 -6.18
N ALA A 24 5.49 15.40 -6.22
CA ALA A 24 6.36 15.86 -7.30
C ALA A 24 5.93 15.34 -8.68
N THR A 25 5.32 14.15 -8.74
CA THR A 25 4.77 13.61 -9.98
C THR A 25 3.47 14.31 -10.35
N GLN A 26 2.58 14.53 -9.38
CA GLN A 26 1.33 15.25 -9.58
C GLN A 26 1.59 16.66 -10.14
N GLU A 27 2.50 17.42 -9.52
CA GLU A 27 2.86 18.76 -9.99
C GLU A 27 3.41 18.76 -11.43
N LYS A 28 4.12 17.73 -11.85
CA LYS A 28 4.59 17.60 -13.24
C LYS A 28 3.43 17.32 -14.20
N MET A 29 2.52 16.46 -13.78
CA MET A 29 1.32 16.12 -14.57
C MET A 29 0.43 17.35 -14.72
N ASP A 30 0.20 18.10 -13.64
CA ASP A 30 -0.60 19.31 -13.67
C ASP A 30 -0.04 20.33 -14.66
N ARG A 31 1.27 20.58 -14.62
CA ARG A 31 1.93 21.45 -15.61
C ARG A 31 1.80 20.95 -17.04
N ALA A 32 1.86 19.63 -17.24
CA ALA A 32 1.70 19.04 -18.57
C ALA A 32 0.29 19.20 -19.11
N TYR A 33 -0.71 19.02 -18.27
CA TYR A 33 -2.12 19.24 -18.61
C TYR A 33 -2.41 20.71 -18.89
N ASP A 34 -1.92 21.63 -18.05
CA ASP A 34 -2.04 23.08 -18.29
C ASP A 34 -1.42 23.49 -19.60
N GLY A 35 -0.20 22.98 -19.88
CA GLY A 35 0.49 23.25 -21.13
C GLY A 35 -0.28 22.74 -22.37
N ALA A 36 -0.86 21.53 -22.26
CA ALA A 36 -1.66 20.97 -23.34
C ALA A 36 -2.95 21.78 -23.56
N ALA A 37 -3.69 22.10 -22.51
CA ALA A 37 -4.89 22.92 -22.61
C ALA A 37 -4.59 24.29 -23.23
N TYR A 38 -3.53 24.95 -22.76
CA TYR A 38 -3.09 26.24 -23.30
C TYR A 38 -2.72 26.16 -24.78
N ALA A 39 -2.00 25.11 -25.19
CA ALA A 39 -1.56 24.95 -26.57
C ALA A 39 -2.71 24.82 -27.58
N PHE A 40 -3.87 24.30 -27.15
CA PHE A 40 -5.04 24.12 -27.99
C PHE A 40 -6.15 25.12 -27.72
N GLY A 41 -5.90 26.12 -26.86
CA GLY A 41 -6.91 27.14 -26.51
C GLY A 41 -8.09 26.61 -25.70
N GLY A 42 -7.91 25.47 -25.03
CA GLY A 42 -8.88 24.84 -24.14
C GLY A 42 -8.71 25.26 -22.68
N THR A 43 -9.60 24.77 -21.84
CA THR A 43 -9.51 24.85 -20.37
C THR A 43 -9.41 23.48 -19.78
N ILE A 44 -8.91 23.38 -18.55
CA ILE A 44 -8.86 22.13 -17.80
C ILE A 44 -9.43 22.34 -16.41
N GLU A 45 -10.31 21.45 -16.01
CA GLU A 45 -10.79 21.31 -14.65
C GLU A 45 -10.15 20.05 -14.04
N ARG A 46 -9.86 20.07 -12.76
CA ARG A 46 -9.25 18.96 -12.03
C ARG A 46 -10.08 18.61 -10.83
N GLU A 47 -10.32 17.33 -10.67
CA GLU A 47 -10.95 16.76 -9.48
C GLU A 47 -9.94 15.78 -8.84
N PRO A 48 -9.03 16.26 -7.97
CA PRO A 48 -8.08 15.38 -7.30
C PRO A 48 -8.78 14.55 -6.23
N LEU A 49 -8.67 13.23 -6.35
CA LEU A 49 -9.14 12.28 -5.35
C LEU A 49 -7.95 11.62 -4.67
N GLN A 50 -7.91 11.69 -3.34
CA GLN A 50 -6.90 11.02 -2.55
C GLN A 50 -7.09 9.50 -2.61
N GLY A 51 -6.03 8.78 -3.00
CA GLY A 51 -5.95 7.33 -2.87
C GLY A 51 -5.22 6.91 -1.58
N TYR A 52 -5.13 5.59 -1.34
CA TYR A 52 -4.35 5.06 -0.24
C TYR A 52 -2.87 5.40 -0.37
N MET A 53 -2.21 5.61 0.77
CA MET A 53 -0.79 5.91 0.84
C MET A 53 0.07 4.71 0.39
N PRO A 54 1.33 4.96 0.00
CA PRO A 54 2.29 3.88 -0.26
C PRO A 54 2.50 2.98 0.95
N ILE A 55 2.61 1.68 0.75
CA ILE A 55 2.92 0.74 1.84
C ILE A 55 4.40 0.92 2.23
N LEU A 56 4.65 1.19 3.50
CA LEU A 56 5.99 1.27 4.08
C LEU A 56 6.33 -0.05 4.75
N HIS A 57 7.37 -0.74 4.26
CA HIS A 57 7.87 -1.97 4.87
C HIS A 57 8.77 -1.62 6.06
N ARG A 58 8.19 -1.60 7.28
CA ARG A 58 8.90 -1.24 8.52
C ARG A 58 8.38 -2.09 9.69
N GLY A 59 9.30 -2.60 10.47
CA GLY A 59 9.02 -3.02 11.83
C GLY A 59 9.11 -4.52 12.10
N ALA A 60 8.06 -5.31 11.95
CA ALA A 60 7.98 -6.67 12.48
C ALA A 60 8.43 -7.78 11.51
N ASP A 61 8.99 -7.45 10.36
CA ASP A 61 9.39 -8.40 9.31
C ASP A 61 10.31 -9.50 9.84
N LYS A 62 11.24 -9.14 10.73
CA LYS A 62 12.19 -10.10 11.33
C LYS A 62 11.48 -11.19 12.13
N VAL A 63 10.49 -10.83 12.96
CA VAL A 63 9.72 -11.80 13.76
C VAL A 63 8.96 -12.75 12.86
N MET A 64 8.40 -12.24 11.76
CA MET A 64 7.69 -13.04 10.78
C MET A 64 8.65 -13.97 10.02
N GLU A 65 9.79 -13.49 9.54
CA GLU A 65 10.82 -14.31 8.88
C GLU A 65 11.30 -15.46 9.75
N GLU A 66 11.55 -15.19 11.02
CA GLU A 66 11.92 -16.22 12.00
C GLU A 66 10.77 -17.21 12.25
N SER A 67 9.53 -16.76 12.28
CA SER A 67 8.35 -17.61 12.40
C SER A 67 8.17 -18.53 11.19
N VAL A 68 8.41 -18.01 9.98
CA VAL A 68 8.40 -18.81 8.75
C VAL A 68 9.42 -19.94 8.82
N LYS A 69 10.67 -19.64 9.24
CA LYS A 69 11.74 -20.64 9.36
C LYS A 69 11.43 -21.72 10.39
N LEU A 70 10.70 -21.37 11.46
CA LEU A 70 10.26 -22.33 12.47
C LEU A 70 9.14 -23.25 11.96
N LEU A 71 8.28 -22.76 11.09
CA LEU A 71 7.21 -23.56 10.50
C LEU A 71 7.72 -24.49 9.41
N ASP A 72 8.64 -24.02 8.59
CA ASP A 72 9.20 -24.76 7.49
C ASP A 72 10.58 -24.20 7.12
N ALA A 73 11.64 -24.91 7.51
CA ALA A 73 13.03 -24.50 7.28
C ALA A 73 13.39 -24.42 5.77
N SER A 74 12.63 -25.09 4.91
CA SER A 74 12.81 -25.04 3.45
C SER A 74 12.18 -23.81 2.80
N TYR A 75 11.24 -23.17 3.49
CA TYR A 75 10.50 -22.04 2.97
C TYR A 75 11.40 -20.80 2.84
N ARG A 76 11.19 -20.08 1.77
CA ARG A 76 11.91 -18.83 1.50
C ARG A 76 10.94 -17.66 1.47
N CYS A 77 11.21 -16.68 2.31
CA CYS A 77 10.57 -15.36 2.16
C CYS A 77 11.28 -14.61 1.03
N SER A 78 10.55 -14.25 -0.01
CA SER A 78 11.04 -13.22 -0.91
C SER A 78 10.99 -11.87 -0.18
N LYS A 79 12.05 -11.09 -0.28
CA LYS A 79 11.99 -9.70 0.17
C LYS A 79 10.99 -8.96 -0.71
N PRO A 80 10.19 -8.04 -0.14
CA PRO A 80 9.38 -7.15 -0.96
C PRO A 80 10.32 -6.42 -1.93
N ALA A 81 9.85 -6.19 -3.16
CA ALA A 81 10.53 -5.26 -4.05
C ALA A 81 10.66 -3.90 -3.35
N ASP A 82 11.73 -3.17 -3.65
CA ASP A 82 11.95 -1.83 -3.08
C ASP A 82 10.77 -0.88 -3.32
N PHE A 83 9.98 -1.18 -4.33
CA PHE A 83 8.72 -0.50 -4.63
C PHE A 83 7.66 -1.51 -5.08
N ASN A 84 6.52 -1.49 -4.41
CA ASN A 84 5.30 -2.17 -4.83
C ASN A 84 4.24 -1.10 -5.14
N ASN A 85 3.76 -1.11 -6.37
CA ASN A 85 2.72 -0.18 -6.83
C ASN A 85 1.29 -0.58 -6.41
N ALA A 86 1.12 -1.67 -5.68
CA ALA A 86 -0.16 -2.01 -5.07
C ALA A 86 -0.49 -1.00 -3.95
N CYS A 87 -1.73 -0.55 -3.93
CA CYS A 87 -2.26 0.34 -2.92
C CYS A 87 -3.44 -0.34 -2.23
N THR A 88 -3.45 -0.31 -0.91
CA THR A 88 -4.55 -0.75 -0.06
C THR A 88 -4.60 0.17 1.17
N ASP A 89 -5.66 0.07 1.97
CA ASP A 89 -5.80 0.72 3.29
C ASP A 89 -4.64 0.42 4.25
N VAL A 90 -3.95 -0.72 4.07
CA VAL A 90 -2.71 -1.04 4.81
C VAL A 90 -1.65 0.03 4.61
N GLY A 91 -1.61 0.71 3.45
CA GLY A 91 -0.69 1.81 3.19
C GLY A 91 -0.79 2.89 4.28
N ASP A 92 -1.99 3.35 4.56
CA ASP A 92 -2.26 4.36 5.59
C ASP A 92 -1.83 3.88 6.97
N LEU A 93 -2.15 2.62 7.33
CA LEU A 93 -1.75 2.03 8.61
C LEU A 93 -0.24 1.99 8.79
N THR A 94 0.53 1.73 7.72
CA THR A 94 2.00 1.68 7.80
C THR A 94 2.65 3.02 8.10
N HIS A 95 1.94 4.13 7.91
CA HIS A 95 2.40 5.46 8.28
C HIS A 95 2.14 5.80 9.76
N LEU A 96 1.24 5.06 10.41
CA LEU A 96 0.79 5.28 11.79
C LEU A 96 1.33 4.24 12.77
N PHE A 97 1.43 2.99 12.35
CA PHE A 97 1.73 1.84 13.20
C PHE A 97 2.78 0.92 12.58
N PRO A 98 3.50 0.13 13.39
CA PRO A 98 4.29 -0.99 12.88
C PRO A 98 3.33 -2.09 12.39
N VAL A 99 3.27 -2.30 11.09
CA VAL A 99 2.35 -3.25 10.45
C VAL A 99 3.15 -4.40 9.86
N LEU A 100 2.67 -5.62 10.07
CA LEU A 100 3.06 -6.81 9.33
C LEU A 100 2.13 -6.95 8.12
N ASN A 101 2.68 -6.80 6.93
CA ASN A 101 1.97 -7.04 5.69
C ASN A 101 2.73 -8.09 4.87
N PHE A 102 2.08 -9.18 4.53
CA PHE A 102 2.67 -10.24 3.74
C PHE A 102 1.66 -10.87 2.78
N THR A 103 2.17 -11.44 1.73
CA THR A 103 1.40 -12.26 0.78
C THR A 103 1.85 -13.70 0.87
N PHE A 104 1.00 -14.61 0.46
CA PHE A 104 1.25 -16.04 0.47
C PHE A 104 0.80 -16.66 -0.86
N GLY A 105 1.33 -17.84 -1.15
CA GLY A 105 1.04 -18.58 -2.38
C GLY A 105 -0.16 -19.52 -2.26
N GLY A 106 -0.22 -20.49 -3.15
CA GLY A 106 -1.30 -21.48 -3.21
C GLY A 106 -2.38 -21.14 -4.24
N PHE A 107 -2.18 -20.11 -5.04
CA PHE A 107 -3.12 -19.63 -6.05
C PHE A 107 -2.55 -19.75 -7.45
N ALA A 108 -3.44 -19.83 -8.44
CA ALA A 108 -3.14 -19.72 -9.85
C ALA A 108 -4.15 -18.81 -10.54
N GLY A 109 -3.83 -18.41 -11.78
CA GLY A 109 -4.62 -17.43 -12.52
C GLY A 109 -4.14 -16.01 -12.34
N LYS A 110 -4.79 -15.08 -13.01
CA LYS A 110 -4.47 -13.66 -12.93
C LYS A 110 -5.14 -13.04 -11.72
N LEU A 111 -4.38 -12.33 -10.89
CA LEU A 111 -4.95 -11.56 -9.77
C LEU A 111 -6.05 -10.62 -10.29
N HIS A 112 -7.21 -10.64 -9.65
CA HIS A 112 -8.46 -9.99 -10.09
C HIS A 112 -9.05 -10.55 -11.41
N GLY A 113 -8.53 -11.67 -11.92
CA GLY A 113 -9.08 -12.34 -13.08
C GLY A 113 -10.17 -13.36 -12.69
N ALA A 114 -11.05 -13.68 -13.63
CA ALA A 114 -12.08 -14.71 -13.44
C ALA A 114 -11.50 -16.14 -13.32
N ASP A 115 -10.25 -16.32 -13.73
CA ASP A 115 -9.49 -17.57 -13.65
C ASP A 115 -8.69 -17.72 -12.35
N PHE A 116 -8.76 -16.73 -11.44
CA PHE A 116 -8.08 -16.80 -10.14
C PHE A 116 -8.70 -17.89 -9.27
N LYS A 117 -7.88 -18.85 -8.85
CA LYS A 117 -8.33 -20.01 -8.09
C LYS A 117 -7.27 -20.53 -7.13
N ILE A 118 -7.71 -21.27 -6.12
CA ILE A 118 -6.84 -21.98 -5.19
C ILE A 118 -6.37 -23.28 -5.86
N MET A 119 -5.08 -23.55 -5.76
CA MET A 119 -4.40 -24.74 -6.27
C MET A 119 -3.77 -25.58 -5.18
N ASP A 120 -3.39 -24.99 -4.07
CA ASP A 120 -2.79 -25.64 -2.92
C ASP A 120 -3.42 -25.06 -1.65
N GLU A 121 -4.35 -25.82 -1.06
CA GLU A 121 -5.10 -25.40 0.13
C GLU A 121 -4.21 -25.32 1.38
N GLU A 122 -3.19 -26.18 1.50
CA GLU A 122 -2.24 -26.12 2.61
C GLU A 122 -1.48 -24.78 2.57
N LEU A 123 -1.02 -24.38 1.39
CA LEU A 123 -0.27 -23.14 1.20
C LEU A 123 -1.18 -21.91 1.23
N ALA A 124 -2.43 -22.03 0.79
CA ALA A 124 -3.37 -20.90 0.75
C ALA A 124 -4.05 -20.62 2.09
N TYR A 125 -4.28 -21.64 2.92
CA TYR A 125 -5.06 -21.52 4.16
C TYR A 125 -4.28 -21.88 5.41
N ILE A 126 -3.70 -23.10 5.41
CA ILE A 126 -3.16 -23.68 6.65
C ILE A 126 -1.85 -23.01 7.05
N LYS A 127 -0.90 -22.88 6.12
CA LYS A 127 0.39 -22.26 6.39
C LYS A 127 0.29 -20.79 6.80
N PRO A 128 -0.51 -19.93 6.14
CA PRO A 128 -0.72 -18.55 6.59
C PRO A 128 -1.38 -18.46 7.97
N ALA A 129 -2.37 -19.31 8.26
CA ALA A 129 -3.01 -19.34 9.57
C ALA A 129 -2.03 -19.72 10.68
N LYS A 130 -1.21 -20.78 10.47
CA LYS A 130 -0.14 -21.16 11.39
C LYS A 130 0.89 -20.05 11.56
N LEU A 131 1.27 -19.36 10.46
CA LEU A 131 2.22 -18.25 10.51
C LEU A 131 1.69 -17.08 11.34
N LEU A 132 0.44 -16.67 11.13
CA LEU A 132 -0.20 -15.62 11.89
C LEU A 132 -0.27 -15.97 13.37
N ALA A 133 -0.71 -17.18 13.70
CA ALA A 133 -0.80 -17.64 15.09
C ALA A 133 0.58 -17.66 15.78
N LEU A 134 1.60 -18.22 15.12
CA LEU A 134 2.95 -18.30 15.67
C LEU A 134 3.58 -16.90 15.81
N THR A 135 3.43 -16.05 14.82
CA THR A 135 3.96 -14.67 14.88
C THR A 135 3.29 -13.87 15.99
N THR A 136 1.97 -13.98 16.14
CA THR A 136 1.22 -13.35 17.22
C THR A 136 1.68 -13.87 18.59
N TYR A 137 1.82 -15.19 18.74
CA TYR A 137 2.34 -15.80 19.97
C TYR A 137 3.73 -15.25 20.31
N ARG A 138 4.65 -15.19 19.38
CA ARG A 138 6.01 -14.68 19.59
C ARG A 138 6.04 -13.18 19.93
N LEU A 139 5.15 -12.39 19.37
CA LEU A 139 5.02 -10.98 19.72
C LEU A 139 4.52 -10.78 21.14
N LEU A 140 3.63 -11.67 21.62
CA LEU A 140 2.93 -11.52 22.90
C LEU A 140 3.56 -12.31 24.04
N CYS A 141 4.37 -13.35 23.77
CA CYS A 141 5.05 -14.08 24.82
C CYS A 141 6.02 -13.15 25.60
N ASP A 142 6.51 -13.63 26.76
CA ASP A 142 7.43 -12.89 27.63
C ASP A 142 6.93 -11.46 27.94
N GLN A 143 5.66 -11.35 28.32
CA GLN A 143 4.99 -10.07 28.61
C GLN A 143 5.03 -9.09 27.43
N ALA A 144 4.93 -9.59 26.21
CA ALA A 144 4.98 -8.85 24.96
C ALA A 144 6.28 -8.04 24.77
N LYS A 145 7.40 -8.58 25.20
CA LYS A 145 8.71 -7.91 25.14
C LYS A 145 9.07 -7.49 23.72
N GLU A 146 8.87 -8.38 22.76
CA GLU A 146 9.21 -8.10 21.35
C GLU A 146 8.26 -7.06 20.75
N ALA A 147 6.96 -7.19 20.95
CA ALA A 147 6.00 -6.20 20.49
C ALA A 147 6.27 -4.82 21.09
N LYS A 148 6.54 -4.74 22.39
CA LYS A 148 6.90 -3.47 23.06
C LYS A 148 8.18 -2.86 22.52
N LYS A 149 9.16 -3.69 22.13
CA LYS A 149 10.39 -3.22 21.49
C LYS A 149 10.10 -2.62 20.11
N ILE A 150 9.37 -3.34 19.27
CA ILE A 150 8.97 -2.88 17.93
C ILE A 150 8.22 -1.55 18.03
N CYS A 151 7.23 -1.44 18.92
CA CYS A 151 6.48 -0.20 19.12
C CYS A 151 7.34 0.97 19.58
N ARG A 152 8.36 0.73 20.42
CA ARG A 152 9.27 1.80 20.88
C ARG A 152 10.26 2.26 19.80
N GLU A 153 10.68 1.35 18.94
CA GLU A 153 11.64 1.63 17.85
C GLU A 153 10.95 2.21 16.62
N PHE A 154 9.64 1.99 16.47
CA PHE A 154 8.87 2.49 15.36
C PHE A 154 8.75 4.02 15.42
N LYS A 155 9.01 4.65 14.28
CA LYS A 155 8.84 6.09 14.11
C LYS A 155 7.71 6.33 13.10
N PRO A 156 6.50 6.68 13.56
CA PRO A 156 5.39 6.98 12.67
C PRO A 156 5.70 8.20 11.80
N VAL A 157 5.16 8.21 10.61
CA VAL A 157 5.20 9.39 9.71
C VAL A 157 4.19 10.42 10.18
N PHE A 158 3.03 9.94 10.65
CA PHE A 158 1.96 10.77 11.19
C PHE A 158 1.61 10.34 12.61
N ASN A 159 1.24 11.30 13.43
CA ASN A 159 0.41 11.06 14.61
C ASN A 159 -1.08 11.21 14.24
N LYS A 160 -1.99 10.99 15.18
CA LYS A 160 -3.42 11.08 14.94
C LYS A 160 -3.83 12.46 14.39
N GLU A 161 -3.34 13.53 14.99
CA GLU A 161 -3.70 14.89 14.64
C GLU A 161 -3.22 15.25 13.23
N THR A 162 -1.95 14.95 12.92
CA THR A 162 -1.35 15.23 11.61
C THR A 162 -1.91 14.34 10.51
N TYR A 163 -2.31 13.10 10.82
CA TYR A 163 -3.01 12.24 9.87
C TYR A 163 -4.40 12.76 9.55
N CYS A 164 -5.18 13.12 10.58
CA CYS A 164 -6.50 13.72 10.37
C CYS A 164 -6.42 15.03 9.58
N GLN A 165 -5.37 15.82 9.80
CA GLN A 165 -5.14 17.04 9.02
C GLN A 165 -4.80 16.70 7.56
N TYR A 166 -3.90 15.74 7.34
CA TYR A 166 -3.57 15.26 5.99
C TYR A 166 -4.81 14.79 5.22
N ILE A 167 -5.71 14.05 5.89
CA ILE A 167 -6.96 13.60 5.26
C ILE A 167 -7.84 14.80 4.89
N ARG A 168 -8.06 15.76 5.81
CA ARG A 168 -8.85 16.97 5.50
C ARG A 168 -8.27 17.80 4.36
N ASP A 169 -6.96 17.89 4.27
CA ASP A 169 -6.29 18.72 3.25
C ASP A 169 -6.31 18.08 1.86
N ASN A 170 -6.51 16.78 1.78
CA ASN A 170 -6.43 16.02 0.52
C ASN A 170 -7.76 15.35 0.11
N PHE A 171 -8.71 15.21 1.02
CA PHE A 171 -10.07 14.79 0.70
C PHE A 171 -10.96 16.03 0.70
N HIS A 172 -11.35 16.47 -0.47
CA HIS A 172 -12.42 17.43 -0.60
C HIS A 172 -13.73 16.64 -0.63
N GLU A 173 -14.53 16.74 0.43
CA GLU A 173 -15.94 16.38 0.33
C GLU A 173 -16.57 17.38 -0.64
N ASN A 174 -17.08 16.91 -1.76
CA ASN A 174 -17.93 17.74 -2.61
C ASN A 174 -19.20 18.03 -1.81
N GLU A 175 -19.31 19.26 -1.28
CA GLU A 175 -20.54 19.78 -0.66
C GLU A 175 -21.65 19.93 -1.69
#